data_af4263bd665e178b0b483bf5016fbda7
#
_entry.id   af4263bd665e178b0b483bf5016fbda7
#
_cell.length_a   1.000
_cell.length_b   1.000
_cell.length_c   1.000
_cell.angle_alpha   90.00
_cell.angle_beta   90.00
_cell.angle_gamma   90.00
#
_symmetry.space_group_name_H-M   'P 1'
#
loop_
_entity.id
_entity.type
_entity.pdbx_description
1 polymer ?
#
loop_
_entity_poly.entity_id
_entity_poly.type
_entity_poly.pdbx_seq_one_letter_code
_entity_poly.pdbx_strand_id
1 'polypeptide(L)'
;MRLVLIFLLSVVIAWAADRQVAITIDDLPRGGDAGPCGGDLLTFNRRFVEPLHAAKIPFSGFVNEGRCRDKLSDEGLRAILRLWKESGAELGNHTAEHPDYNQTPRDEFFAGVLEGERITRQVTGTPVKYFRHPFLHTGKTLEDKRALEAFLRDHGYTIAPITIDTSDYVYAAIYMGVKDTSGKDRIRKDYLRHMEELFAFYEKRSVEVLGREIAQTLLIHANQLNHDALPDLIAMMKRRGYRMVSLTEALKDSLYAVDESFVGDKGISWIHRWGVGKGLPIVWEPDPPAWVNEAYQKRLR
;
A
#
# COMPACT_ATOMS: atom_id res chain seq x y z
N MET A 1 10.74 -51.11 45.69
CA MET A 1 10.09 -49.81 45.47
C MET A 1 10.63 -49.26 44.12
N ARG A 2 9.80 -49.35 43.05
CA ARG A 2 10.19 -48.86 41.72
C ARG A 2 9.62 -47.45 41.60
N LEU A 3 10.48 -46.46 41.47
CA LEU A 3 10.09 -45.08 41.16
C LEU A 3 9.71 -45.01 39.65
N VAL A 4 8.47 -44.68 39.36
CA VAL A 4 8.00 -44.36 38.01
C VAL A 4 8.16 -42.85 37.84
N LEU A 5 9.16 -42.41 37.04
CA LEU A 5 9.26 -41.02 36.60
C LEU A 5 8.24 -40.78 35.49
N ILE A 6 7.22 -39.96 35.80
CA ILE A 6 6.27 -39.46 34.78
C ILE A 6 6.89 -38.19 34.18
N PHE A 7 7.31 -38.28 32.93
CA PHE A 7 7.70 -37.12 32.12
C PHE A 7 6.41 -36.43 31.63
N LEU A 8 6.08 -35.30 32.23
CA LEU A 8 5.08 -34.38 31.66
C LEU A 8 5.66 -33.69 30.44
N LEU A 9 5.29 -34.14 29.23
CA LEU A 9 5.50 -33.39 27.99
C LEU A 9 4.57 -32.16 28.01
N SER A 10 5.10 -31.01 28.32
CA SER A 10 4.41 -29.73 28.09
C SER A 10 4.36 -29.46 26.58
N VAL A 11 3.20 -29.72 25.96
CA VAL A 11 2.92 -29.28 24.61
C VAL A 11 2.78 -27.78 24.64
N VAL A 12 3.82 -27.07 24.25
CA VAL A 12 3.74 -25.64 23.97
C VAL A 12 2.95 -25.51 22.67
N ILE A 13 1.64 -25.29 22.79
CA ILE A 13 0.82 -24.85 21.66
C ILE A 13 1.29 -23.43 21.33
N ALA A 14 2.23 -23.31 20.40
CA ALA A 14 2.51 -22.03 19.77
C ALA A 14 1.21 -21.61 19.07
N TRP A 15 0.50 -20.66 19.64
CA TRP A 15 -0.56 -19.96 18.94
C TRP A 15 0.13 -19.29 17.76
N ALA A 16 -0.12 -19.79 16.55
CA ALA A 16 0.23 -19.07 15.35
C ALA A 16 -0.47 -17.70 15.47
N ALA A 17 0.31 -16.63 15.53
CA ALA A 17 -0.25 -15.29 15.56
C ALA A 17 -1.25 -15.19 14.39
N ASP A 18 -2.48 -14.72 14.65
CA ASP A 18 -3.48 -14.48 13.60
C ASP A 18 -3.04 -13.23 12.82
N ARG A 19 -1.99 -13.38 12.01
CA ARG A 19 -1.44 -12.31 11.19
C ARG A 19 -2.45 -11.88 10.15
N GLN A 20 -2.73 -10.60 10.12
CA GLN A 20 -3.68 -10.02 9.17
C GLN A 20 -2.97 -8.96 8.32
N VAL A 21 -3.34 -8.93 7.03
CA VAL A 21 -2.86 -7.89 6.11
C VAL A 21 -3.98 -7.45 5.17
N ALA A 22 -4.16 -6.13 5.06
CA ALA A 22 -4.97 -5.53 4.01
C ALA A 22 -4.06 -5.15 2.83
N ILE A 23 -4.38 -5.67 1.65
CA ILE A 23 -3.68 -5.32 0.41
C ILE A 23 -4.26 -4.01 -0.10
N THR A 24 -3.43 -2.97 -0.21
CA THR A 24 -3.83 -1.67 -0.77
C THR A 24 -2.95 -1.33 -1.97
N ILE A 25 -3.61 -0.86 -3.04
CA ILE A 25 -3.00 -0.65 -4.35
C ILE A 25 -3.23 0.80 -4.74
N ASP A 26 -2.16 1.56 -4.80
CA ASP A 26 -2.21 2.99 -5.09
C ASP A 26 -2.03 3.27 -6.59
N ASP A 27 -2.32 4.51 -6.99
CA ASP A 27 -2.13 5.05 -8.33
C ASP A 27 -3.02 4.44 -9.42
N LEU A 28 -4.28 4.08 -9.10
CA LEU A 28 -5.19 3.67 -10.16
C LEU A 28 -5.48 4.83 -11.13
N PRO A 29 -5.63 4.56 -12.45
CA PRO A 29 -5.70 3.23 -13.08
C PRO A 29 -4.35 2.58 -13.38
N ARG A 30 -3.24 3.29 -13.26
CA ARG A 30 -1.88 2.80 -13.45
C ARG A 30 -0.85 3.77 -12.92
N GLY A 31 0.15 3.27 -12.20
CA GLY A 31 1.21 4.13 -11.69
C GLY A 31 2.34 3.40 -10.98
N GLY A 32 3.26 4.18 -10.40
CA GLY A 32 4.38 3.65 -9.64
C GLY A 32 5.45 2.95 -10.48
N ASP A 33 5.56 3.19 -11.79
CA ASP A 33 6.54 2.52 -12.66
C ASP A 33 7.35 3.48 -13.55
N ALA A 34 7.27 4.79 -13.28
CA ALA A 34 7.95 5.86 -14.04
C ALA A 34 7.70 5.80 -15.57
N GLY A 35 6.65 5.08 -15.99
CA GLY A 35 6.26 4.95 -17.39
C GLY A 35 5.03 5.78 -17.72
N PRO A 36 4.88 6.20 -19.00
CA PRO A 36 3.66 6.84 -19.44
C PRO A 36 2.48 5.86 -19.37
N CYS A 37 1.28 6.39 -19.16
CA CYS A 37 0.07 5.62 -19.39
C CYS A 37 -0.01 5.18 -20.83
N GLY A 38 0.02 3.89 -21.09
CA GLY A 38 -0.01 3.33 -22.44
C GLY A 38 -0.63 1.95 -22.49
N GLY A 39 -0.92 1.49 -23.70
CA GLY A 39 -1.56 0.21 -23.92
C GLY A 39 -3.05 0.18 -23.57
N ASP A 40 -3.61 -1.02 -23.54
CA ASP A 40 -5.00 -1.24 -23.14
C ASP A 40 -5.12 -1.27 -21.61
N LEU A 41 -5.45 -0.11 -21.03
CA LEU A 41 -5.59 0.06 -19.59
C LEU A 41 -6.72 -0.80 -19.00
N LEU A 42 -7.81 -1.03 -19.73
CA LEU A 42 -8.90 -1.87 -19.24
C LEU A 42 -8.46 -3.33 -19.13
N THR A 43 -7.79 -3.85 -20.16
CA THR A 43 -7.24 -5.21 -20.13
C THR A 43 -6.17 -5.35 -19.05
N PHE A 44 -5.28 -4.36 -18.88
CA PHE A 44 -4.30 -4.35 -17.80
C PHE A 44 -4.96 -4.46 -16.42
N ASN A 45 -5.94 -3.60 -16.14
CA ASN A 45 -6.64 -3.61 -14.85
C ASN A 45 -7.44 -4.90 -14.62
N ARG A 46 -8.08 -5.44 -15.66
CA ARG A 46 -8.79 -6.74 -15.58
C ARG A 46 -7.85 -7.86 -15.13
N ARG A 47 -6.71 -7.98 -15.77
CA ARG A 47 -5.71 -8.99 -15.40
C ARG A 47 -5.09 -8.75 -14.03
N PHE A 48 -4.96 -7.48 -13.63
CA PHE A 48 -4.42 -7.13 -12.32
C PHE A 48 -5.32 -7.61 -11.18
N VAL A 49 -6.62 -7.40 -11.27
CA VAL A 49 -7.57 -7.75 -10.20
C VAL A 49 -7.96 -9.24 -10.20
N GLU A 50 -7.80 -9.94 -11.32
CA GLU A 50 -8.25 -11.32 -11.49
C GLU A 50 -7.71 -12.30 -10.42
N PRO A 51 -6.40 -12.31 -10.06
CA PRO A 51 -5.89 -13.20 -9.02
C PRO A 51 -6.52 -12.95 -7.64
N LEU A 52 -6.83 -11.70 -7.31
CA LEU A 52 -7.46 -11.32 -6.05
C LEU A 52 -8.93 -11.75 -6.05
N HIS A 53 -9.64 -11.45 -7.14
CA HIS A 53 -11.04 -11.82 -7.32
C HIS A 53 -11.24 -13.35 -7.29
N ALA A 54 -10.45 -14.09 -8.07
CA ALA A 54 -10.51 -15.56 -8.12
C ALA A 54 -10.22 -16.20 -6.76
N ALA A 55 -9.30 -15.66 -5.99
CA ALA A 55 -8.95 -16.12 -4.65
C ALA A 55 -9.89 -15.57 -3.56
N LYS A 56 -10.89 -14.75 -3.92
CA LYS A 56 -11.80 -14.05 -2.99
C LYS A 56 -11.07 -13.26 -1.90
N ILE A 57 -9.94 -12.68 -2.25
CA ILE A 57 -9.13 -11.85 -1.35
C ILE A 57 -9.69 -10.43 -1.39
N PRO A 58 -10.05 -9.83 -0.24
CA PRO A 58 -10.43 -8.42 -0.19
C PRO A 58 -9.20 -7.52 -0.43
N PHE A 59 -9.39 -6.41 -1.12
CA PHE A 59 -8.35 -5.43 -1.44
C PHE A 59 -8.93 -4.03 -1.61
N SER A 60 -8.07 -3.01 -1.58
CA SER A 60 -8.47 -1.64 -1.80
C SER A 60 -7.67 -1.01 -2.92
N GLY A 61 -8.30 -0.15 -3.72
CA GLY A 61 -7.64 0.61 -4.78
C GLY A 61 -7.78 2.12 -4.54
N PHE A 62 -6.68 2.85 -4.54
CA PHE A 62 -6.64 4.30 -4.36
C PHE A 62 -6.47 5.00 -5.70
N VAL A 63 -7.42 5.87 -6.03
CA VAL A 63 -7.64 6.40 -7.38
C VAL A 63 -7.07 7.80 -7.52
N ASN A 64 -6.28 8.02 -8.57
CA ASN A 64 -5.96 9.35 -9.08
C ASN A 64 -6.81 9.60 -10.32
N GLU A 65 -7.92 10.32 -10.19
CA GLU A 65 -8.87 10.50 -11.31
C GLU A 65 -8.31 11.30 -12.49
N GLY A 66 -7.29 12.12 -12.24
CA GLY A 66 -6.57 12.87 -13.27
C GLY A 66 -5.52 12.07 -14.02
N ARG A 67 -5.11 10.94 -13.46
CA ARG A 67 -4.04 10.14 -14.03
C ARG A 67 -4.45 9.52 -15.36
N CYS A 68 -3.55 9.54 -16.33
CA CYS A 68 -3.78 9.02 -17.68
C CYS A 68 -4.83 9.77 -18.51
N ARG A 69 -5.23 10.98 -18.16
CA ARG A 69 -6.25 11.77 -18.90
C ARG A 69 -5.92 11.99 -20.38
N ASP A 70 -4.65 11.98 -20.76
CA ASP A 70 -4.21 12.06 -22.16
C ASP A 70 -4.50 10.79 -22.98
N LYS A 71 -4.78 9.67 -22.32
CA LYS A 71 -5.02 8.34 -22.91
C LYS A 71 -6.34 7.71 -22.52
N LEU A 72 -6.99 8.21 -21.49
CA LEU A 72 -8.18 7.62 -20.89
C LEU A 72 -9.28 8.67 -20.70
N SER A 73 -10.41 8.46 -21.33
CA SER A 73 -11.61 9.29 -21.10
C SER A 73 -12.23 9.00 -19.73
N ASP A 74 -13.10 9.91 -19.25
CA ASP A 74 -13.90 9.69 -18.04
C ASP A 74 -14.70 8.38 -18.11
N GLU A 75 -15.25 8.02 -19.26
CA GLU A 75 -15.99 6.74 -19.41
C GLU A 75 -15.05 5.53 -19.36
N GLY A 76 -13.85 5.65 -19.92
CA GLY A 76 -12.81 4.62 -19.78
C GLY A 76 -12.40 4.43 -18.32
N LEU A 77 -12.23 5.51 -17.56
CA LEU A 77 -11.96 5.43 -16.13
C LEU A 77 -13.13 4.79 -15.37
N ARG A 78 -14.38 5.20 -15.66
CA ARG A 78 -15.57 4.55 -15.06
C ARG A 78 -15.59 3.05 -15.30
N ALA A 79 -15.28 2.61 -16.52
CA ALA A 79 -15.25 1.18 -16.85
C ALA A 79 -14.21 0.42 -16.01
N ILE A 80 -13.02 1.00 -15.81
CA ILE A 80 -11.98 0.43 -14.98
C ILE A 80 -12.43 0.39 -13.51
N LEU A 81 -12.96 1.48 -12.97
CA LEU A 81 -13.39 1.53 -11.57
C LEU A 81 -14.58 0.60 -11.28
N ARG A 82 -15.52 0.44 -12.23
CA ARG A 82 -16.59 -0.58 -12.13
C ARG A 82 -15.99 -1.99 -12.05
N LEU A 83 -15.04 -2.29 -12.92
CA LEU A 83 -14.32 -3.58 -12.89
C LEU A 83 -13.67 -3.86 -11.53
N TRP A 84 -12.98 -2.88 -10.94
CA TRP A 84 -12.38 -3.01 -9.61
C TRP A 84 -13.44 -3.27 -8.53
N LYS A 85 -14.50 -2.44 -8.50
CA LYS A 85 -15.62 -2.61 -7.57
C LYS A 85 -16.28 -3.97 -7.69
N GLU A 86 -16.61 -4.41 -8.91
CA GLU A 86 -17.22 -5.71 -9.20
C GLU A 86 -16.30 -6.88 -8.83
N SER A 87 -14.99 -6.67 -8.88
CA SER A 87 -13.99 -7.62 -8.42
C SER A 87 -13.83 -7.67 -6.88
N GLY A 88 -14.54 -6.82 -6.14
CA GLY A 88 -14.55 -6.81 -4.68
C GLY A 88 -13.63 -5.76 -4.04
N ALA A 89 -13.12 -4.79 -4.82
CA ALA A 89 -12.28 -3.72 -4.27
C ALA A 89 -13.10 -2.70 -3.47
N GLU A 90 -12.54 -2.23 -2.34
CA GLU A 90 -12.89 -0.96 -1.72
C GLU A 90 -12.14 0.17 -2.46
N LEU A 91 -12.86 1.13 -3.07
CA LEU A 91 -12.22 2.25 -3.76
C LEU A 91 -12.02 3.42 -2.81
N GLY A 92 -10.81 3.97 -2.79
CA GLY A 92 -10.39 5.13 -2.02
C GLY A 92 -9.91 6.28 -2.91
N ASN A 93 -9.78 7.46 -2.33
CA ASN A 93 -9.31 8.67 -2.97
C ASN A 93 -7.80 8.84 -2.75
N HIS A 94 -7.07 9.16 -3.83
CA HIS A 94 -5.63 9.46 -3.81
C HIS A 94 -5.34 10.82 -4.43
N THR A 95 -6.30 11.76 -4.37
CA THR A 95 -6.34 13.04 -5.08
C THR A 95 -6.53 12.90 -6.60
N ALA A 96 -6.79 14.00 -7.29
CA ALA A 96 -6.88 13.97 -8.75
C ALA A 96 -5.53 13.72 -9.42
N GLU A 97 -4.53 14.56 -9.12
CA GLU A 97 -3.25 14.63 -9.86
C GLU A 97 -2.03 14.18 -9.04
N HIS A 98 -2.23 13.56 -7.88
CA HIS A 98 -1.16 13.09 -6.99
C HIS A 98 -0.20 14.23 -6.55
N PRO A 99 -0.67 15.42 -6.13
CA PRO A 99 0.19 16.48 -5.65
C PRO A 99 0.87 16.13 -4.33
N ASP A 100 2.06 16.67 -4.11
CA ASP A 100 2.76 16.57 -2.83
C ASP A 100 2.25 17.63 -1.86
N TYR A 101 1.54 17.23 -0.79
CA TYR A 101 1.03 18.15 0.23
C TYR A 101 2.14 18.97 0.90
N ASN A 102 3.34 18.43 0.98
CA ASN A 102 4.49 19.14 1.53
C ASN A 102 5.00 20.29 0.63
N GLN A 103 4.53 20.38 -0.62
CA GLN A 103 5.00 21.35 -1.60
C GLN A 103 3.85 22.12 -2.26
N THR A 104 2.61 21.65 -2.12
CA THR A 104 1.43 22.23 -2.75
C THR A 104 0.71 23.17 -1.78
N PRO A 105 0.26 24.36 -2.20
CA PRO A 105 -0.58 25.20 -1.37
C PRO A 105 -1.80 24.46 -0.84
N ARG A 106 -2.14 24.71 0.42
CA ARG A 106 -3.19 23.98 1.15
C ARG A 106 -4.51 23.94 0.40
N ASP A 107 -4.99 25.10 -0.08
CA ASP A 107 -6.29 25.21 -0.75
C ASP A 107 -6.30 24.45 -2.10
N GLU A 108 -5.20 24.49 -2.81
CA GLU A 108 -5.01 23.73 -4.07
C GLU A 108 -5.02 22.22 -3.81
N PHE A 109 -4.32 21.77 -2.77
CA PHE A 109 -4.33 20.36 -2.38
C PHE A 109 -5.74 19.90 -1.99
N PHE A 110 -6.47 20.68 -1.19
CA PHE A 110 -7.84 20.39 -0.77
C PHE A 110 -8.81 20.33 -1.96
N ALA A 111 -8.67 21.24 -2.92
CA ALA A 111 -9.45 21.19 -4.15
C ALA A 111 -9.14 19.90 -4.95
N GLY A 112 -7.87 19.48 -5.03
CA GLY A 112 -7.45 18.24 -5.66
C GLY A 112 -7.97 16.98 -4.97
N VAL A 113 -8.19 17.01 -3.65
CA VAL A 113 -8.87 15.92 -2.91
C VAL A 113 -10.33 15.81 -3.35
N LEU A 114 -11.06 16.93 -3.39
CA LEU A 114 -12.50 16.92 -3.76
C LEU A 114 -12.69 16.54 -5.24
N GLU A 115 -11.82 17.01 -6.12
CA GLU A 115 -11.85 16.62 -7.54
C GLU A 115 -11.57 15.12 -7.72
N GLY A 116 -10.69 14.56 -6.91
CA GLY A 116 -10.21 13.17 -7.00
C GLY A 116 -11.23 12.09 -6.64
N GLU A 117 -12.47 12.45 -6.23
CA GLU A 117 -13.52 11.46 -5.95
C GLU A 117 -14.73 11.55 -6.90
N ARG A 118 -14.73 12.47 -7.85
CA ARG A 118 -15.90 12.79 -8.67
C ARG A 118 -16.43 11.59 -9.46
N ILE A 119 -15.55 10.87 -10.15
CA ILE A 119 -15.91 9.68 -10.94
C ILE A 119 -16.05 8.46 -10.02
N THR A 120 -15.17 8.31 -9.05
CA THR A 120 -15.19 7.22 -8.08
C THR A 120 -16.51 7.18 -7.33
N ARG A 121 -17.00 8.33 -6.87
CA ARG A 121 -18.30 8.48 -6.20
C ARG A 121 -19.49 8.10 -7.09
N GLN A 122 -19.44 8.43 -8.39
CA GLN A 122 -20.47 7.99 -9.35
C GLN A 122 -20.49 6.47 -9.50
N VAL A 123 -19.31 5.83 -9.51
CA VAL A 123 -19.19 4.37 -9.64
C VAL A 123 -19.57 3.65 -8.35
N THR A 124 -19.18 4.15 -7.20
CA THR A 124 -19.53 3.53 -5.91
C THR A 124 -21.00 3.73 -5.56
N GLY A 125 -21.59 4.84 -5.98
CA GLY A 125 -22.95 5.26 -5.59
C GLY A 125 -23.04 5.78 -4.14
N THR A 126 -21.91 5.92 -3.46
CA THR A 126 -21.78 6.39 -2.07
C THR A 126 -20.56 7.31 -1.95
N PRO A 127 -20.48 8.17 -0.91
CA PRO A 127 -19.26 8.90 -0.62
C PRO A 127 -18.05 7.97 -0.50
N VAL A 128 -16.90 8.42 -1.01
CA VAL A 128 -15.64 7.67 -0.89
C VAL A 128 -15.17 7.76 0.56
N LYS A 129 -14.96 6.60 1.17
CA LYS A 129 -14.68 6.51 2.61
C LYS A 129 -13.21 6.72 2.96
N TYR A 130 -12.30 6.25 2.12
CA TYR A 130 -10.88 6.22 2.43
C TYR A 130 -10.09 7.23 1.64
N PHE A 131 -9.14 7.87 2.32
CA PHE A 131 -8.15 8.75 1.70
C PHE A 131 -6.74 8.23 1.95
N ARG A 132 -5.92 8.21 0.89
CA ARG A 132 -4.49 7.90 0.95
C ARG A 132 -3.69 9.16 0.58
N HIS A 133 -2.75 9.51 1.45
CA HIS A 133 -1.85 10.64 1.21
C HIS A 133 -0.88 10.33 0.09
N PRO A 134 -0.81 11.15 -1.00
CA PRO A 134 0.29 11.07 -1.95
C PRO A 134 1.65 11.16 -1.26
N PHE A 135 2.61 10.35 -1.70
CA PHE A 135 3.96 10.26 -1.10
C PHE A 135 3.96 9.91 0.40
N LEU A 136 2.84 9.52 0.98
CA LEU A 136 2.61 9.41 2.42
C LEU A 136 2.91 10.73 3.18
N HIS A 137 2.92 11.89 2.51
CA HIS A 137 3.18 13.19 3.11
C HIS A 137 1.92 13.74 3.81
N THR A 138 2.07 14.14 5.06
CA THR A 138 0.96 14.61 5.92
C THR A 138 1.12 16.07 6.37
N GLY A 139 2.11 16.79 5.84
CA GLY A 139 2.44 18.16 6.19
C GLY A 139 3.83 18.28 6.84
N LYS A 140 4.50 19.41 6.62
CA LYS A 140 5.83 19.73 7.20
C LYS A 140 5.73 20.26 8.61
N THR A 141 4.59 20.81 8.97
CA THR A 141 4.30 21.35 10.30
C THR A 141 3.10 20.64 10.92
N LEU A 142 3.03 20.68 12.24
CA LEU A 142 1.88 20.12 12.96
C LEU A 142 0.58 20.87 12.60
N GLU A 143 0.67 22.16 12.29
CA GLU A 143 -0.47 22.96 11.84
C GLU A 143 -0.99 22.45 10.50
N ASP A 144 -0.12 22.25 9.49
CA ASP A 144 -0.53 21.71 8.18
C ASP A 144 -1.15 20.33 8.32
N LYS A 145 -0.52 19.46 9.11
CA LYS A 145 -1.03 18.12 9.37
C LYS A 145 -2.43 18.17 9.95
N ARG A 146 -2.65 18.95 11.01
CA ARG A 146 -3.96 19.05 11.67
C ARG A 146 -5.01 19.71 10.78
N ALA A 147 -4.62 20.65 9.93
CA ALA A 147 -5.51 21.24 8.95
C ALA A 147 -6.00 20.20 7.93
N LEU A 148 -5.10 19.36 7.40
CA LEU A 148 -5.47 18.29 6.49
C LEU A 148 -6.33 17.21 7.18
N GLU A 149 -5.98 16.78 8.39
CA GLU A 149 -6.78 15.83 9.17
C GLU A 149 -8.20 16.35 9.45
N ALA A 150 -8.33 17.62 9.81
CA ALA A 150 -9.63 18.26 10.02
C ALA A 150 -10.44 18.31 8.71
N PHE A 151 -9.82 18.75 7.61
CA PHE A 151 -10.47 18.79 6.30
C PHE A 151 -10.95 17.40 5.86
N LEU A 152 -10.12 16.37 5.98
CA LEU A 152 -10.50 15.01 5.60
C LEU A 152 -11.66 14.49 6.45
N ARG A 153 -11.60 14.68 7.77
CA ARG A 153 -12.67 14.29 8.69
C ARG A 153 -13.99 14.99 8.37
N ASP A 154 -13.95 16.31 8.15
CA ASP A 154 -15.12 17.14 7.90
C ASP A 154 -15.81 16.79 6.56
N HIS A 155 -15.05 16.17 5.62
CA HIS A 155 -15.55 15.62 4.37
C HIS A 155 -15.87 14.12 4.43
N GLY A 156 -15.80 13.51 5.62
CA GLY A 156 -16.18 12.11 5.85
C GLY A 156 -15.13 11.07 5.49
N TYR A 157 -13.89 11.50 5.23
CA TYR A 157 -12.82 10.56 4.95
C TYR A 157 -12.23 9.93 6.22
N THR A 158 -11.89 8.67 6.10
CA THR A 158 -11.00 7.96 7.02
C THR A 158 -9.62 7.85 6.35
N ILE A 159 -8.58 8.29 7.04
CA ILE A 159 -7.20 8.13 6.56
C ILE A 159 -6.88 6.63 6.48
N ALA A 160 -6.28 6.22 5.37
CA ALA A 160 -5.78 4.88 5.14
C ALA A 160 -4.25 4.84 5.38
N PRO A 161 -3.79 4.52 6.60
CA PRO A 161 -2.38 4.48 6.92
C PRO A 161 -1.68 3.28 6.25
N ILE A 162 -0.34 3.35 6.13
CA ILE A 162 0.50 2.27 5.63
C ILE A 162 1.42 1.80 6.75
N THR A 163 1.47 0.50 6.95
CA THR A 163 2.39 -0.12 7.92
C THR A 163 3.49 -0.92 7.26
N ILE A 164 3.23 -1.53 6.10
CA ILE A 164 4.26 -2.15 5.27
C ILE A 164 4.43 -1.27 4.03
N ASP A 165 5.43 -0.39 4.07
CA ASP A 165 5.87 0.41 2.93
C ASP A 165 6.85 -0.40 2.08
N THR A 166 6.78 -0.21 0.77
CA THR A 166 7.58 -1.00 -0.18
C THR A 166 8.27 -0.09 -1.17
N SER A 167 9.37 -0.57 -1.69
CA SER A 167 10.09 0.10 -2.79
C SER A 167 9.68 -0.47 -4.15
N ASP A 168 8.44 -0.93 -4.30
CA ASP A 168 7.96 -1.59 -5.52
C ASP A 168 8.10 -0.71 -6.76
N TYR A 169 7.92 0.63 -6.63
CA TYR A 169 8.08 1.60 -7.70
C TYR A 169 9.52 1.64 -8.26
N VAL A 170 10.53 1.41 -7.42
CA VAL A 170 11.93 1.33 -7.85
C VAL A 170 12.14 0.12 -8.75
N TYR A 171 11.67 -1.04 -8.30
CA TYR A 171 11.72 -2.28 -9.07
C TYR A 171 10.86 -2.20 -10.35
N ALA A 172 9.67 -1.63 -10.25
CA ALA A 172 8.76 -1.48 -11.40
C ALA A 172 9.37 -0.61 -12.50
N ALA A 173 10.02 0.50 -12.13
CA ALA A 173 10.70 1.37 -13.09
C ALA A 173 11.79 0.62 -13.88
N ILE A 174 12.63 -0.18 -13.23
CA ILE A 174 13.65 -0.98 -13.93
C ILE A 174 13.03 -2.15 -14.71
N TYR A 175 11.96 -2.77 -14.20
CA TYR A 175 11.23 -3.84 -14.85
C TYR A 175 10.67 -3.43 -16.20
N MET A 176 10.11 -2.22 -16.28
CA MET A 176 9.61 -1.63 -17.53
C MET A 176 10.72 -1.34 -18.56
N GLY A 177 11.96 -1.16 -18.12
CA GLY A 177 13.13 -0.95 -18.99
C GLY A 177 13.65 -2.23 -19.66
N VAL A 178 13.32 -3.40 -19.10
CA VAL A 178 13.82 -4.70 -19.59
C VAL A 178 12.81 -5.33 -20.56
N LYS A 179 13.31 -5.78 -21.72
CA LYS A 179 12.46 -6.37 -22.78
C LYS A 179 12.47 -7.89 -22.75
N ASP A 180 13.59 -8.50 -22.37
CA ASP A 180 13.74 -9.95 -22.37
C ASP A 180 13.16 -10.60 -21.12
N THR A 181 12.64 -11.81 -21.29
CA THR A 181 11.95 -12.57 -20.22
C THR A 181 12.91 -12.92 -19.06
N SER A 182 14.16 -13.27 -19.37
CA SER A 182 15.15 -13.66 -18.35
C SER A 182 15.47 -12.50 -17.41
N GLY A 183 15.66 -11.29 -17.96
CA GLY A 183 15.88 -10.08 -17.18
C GLY A 183 14.68 -9.72 -16.31
N LYS A 184 13.46 -9.82 -16.86
CA LYS A 184 12.22 -9.61 -16.10
C LYS A 184 12.08 -10.63 -14.97
N ASP A 185 12.34 -11.90 -15.21
CA ASP A 185 12.27 -12.95 -14.19
C ASP A 185 13.29 -12.72 -13.07
N ARG A 186 14.50 -12.26 -13.41
CA ARG A 186 15.50 -11.89 -12.41
C ARG A 186 15.02 -10.77 -11.50
N ILE A 187 14.49 -9.69 -12.08
CA ILE A 187 13.96 -8.55 -11.31
C ILE A 187 12.80 -8.99 -10.43
N ARG A 188 11.85 -9.76 -10.97
CA ARG A 188 10.69 -10.27 -10.23
C ARG A 188 11.11 -11.16 -9.05
N LYS A 189 12.06 -12.08 -9.24
CA LYS A 189 12.58 -12.92 -8.15
C LYS A 189 13.27 -12.11 -7.05
N ASP A 190 14.04 -11.10 -7.43
CA ASP A 190 14.71 -10.23 -6.47
C ASP A 190 13.70 -9.37 -5.69
N TYR A 191 12.72 -8.83 -6.40
CA TYR A 191 11.60 -8.10 -5.79
C TYR A 191 10.84 -8.95 -4.76
N LEU A 192 10.49 -10.19 -5.10
CA LEU A 192 9.79 -11.10 -4.17
C LEU A 192 10.62 -11.41 -2.93
N ARG A 193 11.94 -11.58 -3.07
CA ARG A 193 12.85 -11.74 -1.94
C ARG A 193 12.87 -10.49 -1.06
N HIS A 194 13.00 -9.32 -1.67
CA HIS A 194 12.97 -8.05 -0.96
C HIS A 194 11.63 -7.83 -0.22
N MET A 195 10.51 -8.15 -0.84
CA MET A 195 9.21 -8.13 -0.18
C MET A 195 9.17 -9.03 1.05
N GLU A 196 9.74 -10.23 0.99
CA GLU A 196 9.80 -11.13 2.14
C GLU A 196 10.67 -10.58 3.29
N GLU A 197 11.77 -9.89 2.97
CA GLU A 197 12.62 -9.18 3.92
C GLU A 197 11.86 -8.00 4.58
N LEU A 198 11.10 -7.22 3.81
CA LEU A 198 10.26 -6.13 4.33
C LEU A 198 9.18 -6.65 5.27
N PHE A 199 8.48 -7.72 4.92
CA PHE A 199 7.50 -8.33 5.81
C PHE A 199 8.13 -8.75 7.14
N ALA A 200 9.28 -9.45 7.09
CA ALA A 200 10.00 -9.86 8.29
C ALA A 200 10.43 -8.65 9.15
N PHE A 201 10.88 -7.58 8.50
CA PHE A 201 11.26 -6.34 9.17
C PHE A 201 10.06 -5.70 9.89
N TYR A 202 8.93 -5.50 9.21
CA TYR A 202 7.77 -4.83 9.79
C TYR A 202 7.04 -5.69 10.85
N GLU A 203 7.07 -7.02 10.74
CA GLU A 203 6.63 -7.93 11.79
C GLU A 203 7.43 -7.69 13.07
N LYS A 204 8.76 -7.72 12.98
CA LYS A 204 9.66 -7.45 14.11
C LYS A 204 9.48 -6.02 14.64
N ARG A 205 9.42 -5.03 13.73
CA ARG A 205 9.29 -3.64 14.11
C ARG A 205 7.97 -3.34 14.81
N SER A 206 6.87 -3.99 14.40
CA SER A 206 5.59 -3.90 15.11
C SER A 206 5.74 -4.30 16.58
N VAL A 207 6.39 -5.43 16.85
CA VAL A 207 6.59 -5.90 18.24
C VAL A 207 7.48 -4.94 19.03
N GLU A 208 8.56 -4.44 18.43
CA GLU A 208 9.50 -3.51 19.10
C GLU A 208 8.83 -2.18 19.46
N VAL A 209 8.02 -1.62 18.57
CA VAL A 209 7.40 -0.30 18.73
C VAL A 209 6.08 -0.39 19.50
N LEU A 210 5.28 -1.42 19.20
CA LEU A 210 3.88 -1.50 19.63
C LEU A 210 3.64 -2.58 20.70
N GLY A 211 4.63 -3.43 20.97
CA GLY A 211 4.54 -4.54 21.95
C GLY A 211 3.86 -5.79 21.40
N ARG A 212 3.36 -5.76 20.14
CA ARG A 212 2.69 -6.88 19.48
C ARG A 212 2.70 -6.71 17.96
N GLU A 213 2.44 -7.78 17.25
CA GLU A 213 2.04 -7.68 15.84
C GLU A 213 0.63 -7.06 15.73
N ILE A 214 0.37 -6.35 14.65
CA ILE A 214 -0.89 -5.68 14.34
C ILE A 214 -1.46 -6.20 13.01
N ALA A 215 -2.73 -5.91 12.73
CA ALA A 215 -3.24 -6.04 11.39
C ALA A 215 -2.49 -5.04 10.48
N GLN A 216 -1.75 -5.57 9.50
CA GLN A 216 -0.90 -4.74 8.62
C GLN A 216 -1.69 -4.16 7.46
N THR A 217 -1.24 -3.01 6.96
CA THR A 217 -1.69 -2.41 5.69
C THR A 217 -0.52 -2.35 4.72
N LEU A 218 -0.60 -3.11 3.64
CA LEU A 218 0.44 -3.23 2.62
C LEU A 218 0.23 -2.19 1.52
N LEU A 219 1.27 -1.42 1.19
CA LEU A 219 1.30 -0.56 0.01
C LEU A 219 1.99 -1.26 -1.16
N ILE A 220 1.30 -1.36 -2.27
CA ILE A 220 1.85 -1.62 -3.61
C ILE A 220 1.16 -0.70 -4.62
N HIS A 221 1.70 -0.57 -5.82
CA HIS A 221 1.12 0.28 -6.86
C HIS A 221 0.55 -0.54 -8.04
N ALA A 222 -0.38 0.07 -8.78
CA ALA A 222 -0.98 -0.52 -9.98
C ALA A 222 0.02 -0.50 -11.16
N ASN A 223 1.09 -1.27 -11.08
CA ASN A 223 2.17 -1.34 -12.08
C ASN A 223 2.35 -2.74 -12.66
N GLN A 224 3.13 -2.85 -13.75
CA GLN A 224 3.32 -4.12 -14.45
C GLN A 224 4.09 -5.15 -13.62
N LEU A 225 5.02 -4.74 -12.77
CA LEU A 225 5.75 -5.67 -11.91
C LEU A 225 4.80 -6.34 -10.92
N ASN A 226 3.97 -5.55 -10.24
CA ASN A 226 2.98 -6.07 -9.30
C ASN A 226 1.94 -6.94 -10.00
N HIS A 227 1.47 -6.53 -11.21
CA HIS A 227 0.61 -7.39 -12.02
C HIS A 227 1.23 -8.79 -12.22
N ASP A 228 2.51 -8.86 -12.59
CA ASP A 228 3.18 -10.13 -12.91
C ASP A 228 3.62 -10.91 -11.63
N ALA A 229 3.80 -10.23 -10.50
CA ALA A 229 4.25 -10.80 -9.23
C ALA A 229 3.13 -11.13 -8.23
N LEU A 230 1.91 -10.61 -8.45
CA LEU A 230 0.81 -10.68 -7.47
C LEU A 230 0.47 -12.10 -7.00
N PRO A 231 0.40 -13.14 -7.86
CA PRO A 231 0.18 -14.51 -7.42
C PRO A 231 1.26 -15.01 -6.44
N ASP A 232 2.53 -14.68 -6.71
CA ASP A 232 3.67 -15.07 -5.87
C ASP A 232 3.68 -14.28 -4.55
N LEU A 233 3.31 -12.99 -4.57
CA LEU A 233 3.14 -12.19 -3.36
C LEU A 233 2.03 -12.75 -2.45
N ILE A 234 0.89 -13.13 -3.03
CA ILE A 234 -0.21 -13.78 -2.28
C ILE A 234 0.28 -15.10 -1.68
N ALA A 235 1.01 -15.90 -2.44
CA ALA A 235 1.58 -17.16 -1.96
C ALA A 235 2.59 -16.93 -0.82
N MET A 236 3.44 -15.92 -0.92
CA MET A 236 4.40 -15.52 0.11
C MET A 236 3.68 -15.11 1.41
N MET A 237 2.68 -14.23 1.33
CA MET A 237 1.90 -13.82 2.50
C MET A 237 1.21 -15.01 3.18
N LYS A 238 0.62 -15.94 2.42
CA LYS A 238 0.04 -17.19 2.96
C LYS A 238 1.07 -18.05 3.67
N ARG A 239 2.26 -18.25 3.08
CA ARG A 239 3.36 -19.02 3.72
C ARG A 239 3.82 -18.39 5.03
N ARG A 240 3.77 -17.05 5.15
CA ARG A 240 4.09 -16.31 6.38
C ARG A 240 2.94 -16.32 7.41
N GLY A 241 1.84 -17.01 7.12
CA GLY A 241 0.69 -17.15 8.03
C GLY A 241 -0.27 -15.97 8.01
N TYR A 242 -0.21 -15.11 6.98
CA TYR A 242 -1.17 -14.01 6.86
C TYR A 242 -2.51 -14.45 6.33
N ARG A 243 -3.57 -13.99 7.01
CA ARG A 243 -4.92 -13.92 6.48
C ARG A 243 -5.12 -12.55 5.85
N MET A 244 -5.44 -12.51 4.55
CA MET A 244 -5.78 -11.27 3.88
C MET A 244 -7.18 -10.83 4.30
N VAL A 245 -7.27 -9.56 4.73
CA VAL A 245 -8.51 -8.94 5.23
C VAL A 245 -8.80 -7.65 4.45
N SER A 246 -10.03 -7.14 4.56
CA SER A 246 -10.33 -5.81 4.01
C SER A 246 -9.61 -4.71 4.80
N LEU A 247 -9.44 -3.54 4.17
CA LEU A 247 -8.92 -2.36 4.87
C LEU A 247 -9.83 -2.00 6.06
N THR A 248 -11.15 -2.07 5.88
CA THR A 248 -12.13 -1.88 6.95
C THR A 248 -11.87 -2.81 8.14
N GLU A 249 -11.50 -4.06 7.89
CA GLU A 249 -11.22 -5.02 8.98
C GLU A 249 -9.89 -4.72 9.65
N ALA A 250 -8.83 -4.47 8.87
CA ALA A 250 -7.52 -4.14 9.41
C ALA A 250 -7.54 -2.91 10.33
N LEU A 251 -8.28 -1.86 9.92
CA LEU A 251 -8.39 -0.60 10.69
C LEU A 251 -9.23 -0.72 11.97
N LYS A 252 -9.81 -1.89 12.28
CA LYS A 252 -10.40 -2.15 13.60
C LYS A 252 -9.36 -2.39 14.69
N ASP A 253 -8.10 -2.65 14.32
CA ASP A 253 -7.03 -2.72 15.31
C ASP A 253 -6.92 -1.36 16.02
N SER A 254 -6.97 -1.39 17.35
CA SER A 254 -7.03 -0.18 18.19
C SER A 254 -5.84 0.77 18.00
N LEU A 255 -4.72 0.27 17.49
CA LEU A 255 -3.54 1.11 17.24
C LEU A 255 -3.73 2.09 16.08
N TYR A 256 -4.64 1.83 15.16
CA TYR A 256 -4.99 2.79 14.11
C TYR A 256 -5.80 4.00 14.61
N ALA A 257 -6.36 3.90 15.80
CA ALA A 257 -7.05 5.03 16.47
C ALA A 257 -6.09 5.89 17.33
N VAL A 258 -4.83 5.48 17.49
CA VAL A 258 -3.83 6.24 18.25
C VAL A 258 -3.42 7.47 17.44
N ASP A 259 -3.53 8.64 18.08
CA ASP A 259 -3.05 9.89 17.51
C ASP A 259 -1.54 9.83 17.26
N GLU A 260 -1.10 10.32 16.10
CA GLU A 260 0.31 10.42 15.77
C GLU A 260 0.65 11.84 15.34
N SER A 261 1.77 12.35 15.79
CA SER A 261 2.19 13.74 15.60
C SER A 261 3.41 13.90 14.70
N PHE A 262 3.77 12.84 13.97
CA PHE A 262 4.91 12.90 13.06
C PHE A 262 4.67 13.95 11.96
N VAL A 263 5.66 14.80 11.76
CA VAL A 263 5.78 15.76 10.65
C VAL A 263 7.19 15.67 10.08
N GLY A 264 7.34 15.89 8.79
CA GLY A 264 8.65 15.83 8.15
C GLY A 264 8.59 15.84 6.63
N ASP A 265 9.77 15.84 6.02
CA ASP A 265 9.92 15.92 4.57
C ASP A 265 9.77 14.56 3.85
N LYS A 266 9.67 13.47 4.60
CA LYS A 266 9.56 12.11 4.04
C LYS A 266 8.25 11.46 4.45
N GLY A 267 7.64 10.76 3.51
CA GLY A 267 6.62 9.77 3.83
C GLY A 267 7.27 8.54 4.45
N ILE A 268 6.74 8.08 5.57
CA ILE A 268 7.25 6.90 6.25
C ILE A 268 6.09 6.04 6.76
N SER A 269 6.35 4.76 6.97
CA SER A 269 5.41 3.83 7.59
C SER A 269 4.82 4.36 8.89
N TRP A 270 3.54 4.09 9.15
CA TRP A 270 2.89 4.46 10.42
C TRP A 270 3.53 3.79 11.63
N ILE A 271 4.16 2.61 11.48
CA ILE A 271 4.93 1.99 12.57
C ILE A 271 6.10 2.89 12.97
N HIS A 272 6.79 3.51 12.01
CA HIS A 272 7.85 4.47 12.31
C HIS A 272 7.30 5.74 12.99
N ARG A 273 6.16 6.26 12.50
CA ARG A 273 5.51 7.45 13.09
C ARG A 273 5.12 7.23 14.54
N TRP A 274 4.49 6.09 14.85
CA TRP A 274 4.17 5.72 16.23
C TRP A 274 5.41 5.53 17.10
N GLY A 275 6.50 5.00 16.52
CA GLY A 275 7.80 4.90 17.19
C GLY A 275 8.35 6.26 17.58
N VAL A 276 8.37 7.21 16.63
CA VAL A 276 8.79 8.61 16.87
C VAL A 276 7.94 9.25 17.97
N GLY A 277 6.61 9.07 17.93
CA GLY A 277 5.71 9.57 18.97
C GLY A 277 5.99 9.01 20.38
N LYS A 278 6.64 7.84 20.46
CA LYS A 278 7.14 7.23 21.72
C LYS A 278 8.59 7.60 22.05
N GLY A 279 9.22 8.49 21.29
CA GLY A 279 10.62 8.87 21.47
C GLY A 279 11.63 7.82 21.00
N LEU A 280 11.19 6.84 20.19
CA LEU A 280 12.08 5.82 19.63
C LEU A 280 12.74 6.32 18.34
N PRO A 281 14.00 5.95 18.06
CA PRO A 281 14.63 6.27 16.79
C PRO A 281 13.96 5.52 15.63
N ILE A 282 13.99 6.13 14.43
CA ILE A 282 13.62 5.43 13.21
C ILE A 282 14.71 4.39 12.91
N VAL A 283 14.29 3.14 12.82
CA VAL A 283 15.12 2.06 12.26
C VAL A 283 14.58 1.80 10.87
N TRP A 284 15.38 2.12 9.85
CA TRP A 284 14.94 2.03 8.46
C TRP A 284 14.78 0.57 8.03
N GLU A 285 13.79 0.35 7.19
CA GLU A 285 13.58 -0.90 6.49
C GLU A 285 14.76 -1.21 5.54
N PRO A 286 14.94 -2.48 5.16
CA PRO A 286 15.94 -2.85 4.16
C PRO A 286 15.76 -2.08 2.84
N ASP A 287 16.84 -1.53 2.33
CA ASP A 287 16.87 -0.96 0.99
C ASP A 287 16.90 -2.05 -0.09
N PRO A 288 16.39 -1.78 -1.30
CA PRO A 288 16.70 -2.61 -2.46
C PRO A 288 18.21 -2.78 -2.65
N PRO A 289 18.68 -3.93 -3.16
CA PRO A 289 20.11 -4.15 -3.41
C PRO A 289 20.74 -3.03 -4.26
N ALA A 290 22.03 -2.77 -4.07
CA ALA A 290 22.73 -1.67 -4.73
C ALA A 290 22.55 -1.67 -6.26
N TRP A 291 22.57 -2.83 -6.91
CA TRP A 291 22.37 -2.94 -8.35
C TRP A 291 20.97 -2.48 -8.81
N VAL A 292 19.94 -2.65 -7.98
CA VAL A 292 18.58 -2.18 -8.25
C VAL A 292 18.54 -0.65 -8.17
N ASN A 293 19.09 -0.08 -7.10
CA ASN A 293 19.17 1.37 -6.91
C ASN A 293 19.99 2.04 -8.03
N GLU A 294 21.13 1.46 -8.41
CA GLU A 294 21.94 1.96 -9.51
C GLU A 294 21.20 1.92 -10.86
N ALA A 295 20.51 0.81 -11.14
CA ALA A 295 19.70 0.68 -12.35
C ALA A 295 18.54 1.70 -12.38
N TYR A 296 17.89 1.92 -11.26
CA TYR A 296 16.84 2.92 -11.11
C TYR A 296 17.37 4.34 -11.37
N GLN A 297 18.49 4.72 -10.75
CA GLN A 297 19.12 6.02 -10.97
C GLN A 297 19.52 6.26 -12.44
N LYS A 298 19.99 5.23 -13.14
CA LYS A 298 20.28 5.30 -14.58
C LYS A 298 19.04 5.51 -15.44
N ARG A 299 17.89 5.03 -14.99
CA ARG A 299 16.63 5.18 -15.72
C ARG A 299 16.01 6.57 -15.56
N LEU A 300 16.28 7.25 -14.46
CA LEU A 300 15.78 8.60 -14.20
C LEU A 300 16.58 9.71 -14.92
N ARG A 301 17.77 9.38 -15.45
CA ARG A 301 18.62 10.27 -16.26
C ARG A 301 18.28 10.18 -17.74
#